data_b0a4406cd0b73c9352173dd1176d9cdb
#
_entry.id   b0a4406cd0b73c9352173dd1176d9cdb
#
_cell.length_a   1.000
_cell.length_b   1.000
_cell.length_c   1.000
_cell.angle_alpha   90.00
_cell.angle_beta   90.00
_cell.angle_gamma   90.00
#
_symmetry.space_group_name_H-M   'P 1'
#
loop_
_entity.id
_entity.type
_entity.pdbx_description
1 polymer ?
#
loop_
_entity_poly.entity_id
_entity_poly.type
_entity_poly.pdbx_seq_one_letter_code
_entity_poly.pdbx_strand_id
1 'polypeptide(L)'
;ATFIINWIERVIVNQIVRSTWVFFTIGEEWYSLKVIPAKGSWFEIDIEKRWIINVKIDKKRKLPISVLFRAFGMESNAEILSAFSDMWDDIITNNVAPTLEKDKTTNRLEALHVIYKLLRPGDLATDERVEELFQVTFFDEKRFDLGEIARMKMNFKLGIATKYEDENGKFLNINDLIISLKYYLNLVYWSKEHMVDDIDHLENRRVRSVWELVMDKIKVGIARMERITKDRMTIVELDDATPGTFINSRPIVAILKEFFGSSQLSQFM
;
A
#
# COMPACT_ATOMS: atom_id res chain seq x y z
N ALA A 1 28.60 5.29 -8.16
CA ALA A 1 29.58 4.28 -7.71
C ALA A 1 29.75 3.24 -8.80
N THR A 2 30.99 2.91 -9.16
CA THR A 2 31.37 1.87 -10.09
C THR A 2 31.67 0.57 -9.36
N PHE A 3 31.35 -0.54 -9.97
CA PHE A 3 31.56 -1.89 -9.43
C PHE A 3 32.37 -2.72 -10.45
N ILE A 4 33.35 -3.46 -9.98
CA ILE A 4 34.11 -4.39 -10.84
C ILE A 4 33.51 -5.79 -10.68
N ILE A 5 32.85 -6.27 -11.72
CA ILE A 5 32.18 -7.58 -11.76
C ILE A 5 32.77 -8.39 -12.91
N ASN A 6 33.39 -9.54 -12.57
CA ASN A 6 34.09 -10.37 -13.56
C ASN A 6 35.09 -9.58 -14.43
N TRP A 7 35.90 -8.73 -13.77
CA TRP A 7 36.90 -7.84 -14.40
C TRP A 7 36.33 -6.77 -15.34
N ILE A 8 35.01 -6.56 -15.32
CA ILE A 8 34.37 -5.54 -16.14
C ILE A 8 33.80 -4.48 -15.20
N GLU A 9 34.04 -3.23 -15.53
CA GLU A 9 33.51 -2.09 -14.80
C GLU A 9 32.03 -1.88 -15.15
N ARG A 10 31.21 -1.78 -14.10
CA ARG A 10 29.76 -1.60 -14.23
C ARG A 10 29.26 -0.46 -13.35
N VAL A 11 28.24 0.21 -13.82
CA VAL A 11 27.51 1.26 -13.10
C VAL A 11 26.08 0.82 -12.87
N ILE A 12 25.58 1.05 -11.66
CA ILE A 12 24.17 0.84 -11.35
C ILE A 12 23.45 2.18 -11.51
N VAL A 13 22.45 2.19 -12.38
CA VAL A 13 21.63 3.38 -12.68
C VAL A 13 20.65 3.62 -11.53
N ASN A 14 20.63 4.84 -11.00
CA ASN A 14 19.63 5.25 -10.03
C ASN A 14 18.25 5.30 -10.69
N GLN A 15 17.21 4.96 -9.93
CA GLN A 15 15.83 5.04 -10.40
C GLN A 15 15.11 6.24 -9.81
N ILE A 16 14.37 6.97 -10.65
CA ILE A 16 13.42 7.98 -10.20
C ILE A 16 12.06 7.30 -10.10
N VAL A 17 11.50 7.27 -8.89
CA VAL A 17 10.20 6.66 -8.59
C VAL A 17 9.28 7.71 -7.97
N ARG A 18 7.98 7.46 -7.99
CA ARG A 18 7.02 8.30 -7.25
C ARG A 18 7.34 8.25 -5.77
N SER A 19 7.27 9.40 -5.11
CA SER A 19 7.40 9.48 -3.66
C SER A 19 6.22 8.79 -2.97
N THR A 20 6.44 8.33 -1.76
CA THR A 20 5.35 7.84 -0.89
C THR A 20 4.50 9.03 -0.47
N TRP A 21 3.20 8.98 -0.77
CA TRP A 21 2.33 10.14 -0.58
C TRP A 21 0.85 9.79 -0.83
N VAL A 22 -0.03 10.68 -0.40
CA VAL A 22 -1.45 10.68 -0.80
C VAL A 22 -1.61 11.68 -1.94
N PHE A 23 -1.73 11.18 -3.17
CA PHE A 23 -1.84 11.99 -4.38
C PHE A 23 -3.28 12.27 -4.75
N PHE A 24 -3.57 13.52 -5.01
CA PHE A 24 -4.80 13.99 -5.62
C PHE A 24 -4.51 14.38 -7.06
N THR A 25 -4.94 13.59 -8.03
CA THR A 25 -4.54 13.75 -9.43
C THR A 25 -5.75 13.88 -10.34
N ILE A 26 -5.57 14.50 -11.48
CA ILE A 26 -6.56 14.48 -12.57
C ILE A 26 -6.29 13.22 -13.39
N GLY A 27 -7.29 12.34 -13.49
CA GLY A 27 -7.29 11.23 -14.44
C GLY A 27 -7.80 11.66 -15.79
N GLU A 28 -7.96 10.72 -16.73
CA GLU A 28 -8.44 11.01 -18.08
C GLU A 28 -9.88 11.59 -18.10
N GLU A 29 -10.75 11.12 -17.23
CA GLU A 29 -12.15 11.58 -17.17
C GLU A 29 -12.48 12.31 -15.85
N TRP A 30 -11.83 11.95 -14.73
CA TRP A 30 -12.16 12.42 -13.38
C TRP A 30 -10.93 12.55 -12.50
N TYR A 31 -11.09 13.26 -11.38
CA TYR A 31 -10.09 13.28 -10.32
C TYR A 31 -9.90 11.88 -9.72
N SER A 32 -8.71 11.59 -9.22
CA SER A 32 -8.40 10.35 -8.50
C SER A 32 -7.55 10.62 -7.27
N LEU A 33 -7.85 9.91 -6.19
CA LEU A 33 -7.07 9.88 -4.96
C LEU A 33 -6.26 8.59 -4.94
N LYS A 34 -4.93 8.69 -4.76
CA LYS A 34 -4.03 7.55 -4.70
C LYS A 34 -3.20 7.61 -3.44
N VAL A 35 -3.28 6.59 -2.61
CA VAL A 35 -2.42 6.41 -1.43
C VAL A 35 -1.30 5.46 -1.81
N ILE A 36 -0.07 5.97 -1.81
CA ILE A 36 1.15 5.21 -2.12
C ILE A 36 1.99 5.10 -0.84
N PRO A 37 1.91 3.99 -0.10
CA PRO A 37 2.73 3.78 1.09
C PRO A 37 4.19 3.50 0.73
N ALA A 38 5.09 3.62 1.69
CA ALA A 38 6.49 3.19 1.54
C ALA A 38 6.60 1.67 1.34
N LYS A 39 5.69 0.93 1.95
CA LYS A 39 5.61 -0.52 1.88
C LYS A 39 4.15 -0.94 2.04
N GLY A 40 3.72 -1.86 1.21
CA GLY A 40 2.37 -2.43 1.30
C GLY A 40 1.47 -2.08 0.12
N SER A 41 0.19 -2.35 0.30
CA SER A 41 -0.82 -2.25 -0.73
C SER A 41 -1.18 -0.80 -1.07
N TRP A 42 -1.33 -0.51 -2.35
CA TRP A 42 -1.76 0.79 -2.84
C TRP A 42 -3.28 0.88 -2.82
N PHE A 43 -3.77 2.07 -2.47
CA PHE A 43 -5.19 2.40 -2.59
C PHE A 43 -5.39 3.43 -3.69
N GLU A 44 -6.34 3.16 -4.57
CA GLU A 44 -6.80 4.13 -5.55
C GLU A 44 -8.30 4.32 -5.34
N ILE A 45 -8.73 5.56 -5.12
CA ILE A 45 -10.13 5.93 -4.93
C ILE A 45 -10.53 6.78 -6.13
N ASP A 46 -11.61 6.37 -6.79
CA ASP A 46 -12.20 7.07 -7.93
C ASP A 46 -13.73 7.17 -7.80
N ILE A 47 -14.31 8.15 -8.46
CA ILE A 47 -15.75 8.29 -8.59
C ILE A 47 -16.16 7.78 -9.98
N GLU A 48 -17.13 6.89 -10.03
CA GLU A 48 -17.71 6.37 -11.27
C GLU A 48 -18.78 7.31 -11.84
N LYS A 49 -19.17 7.11 -13.11
CA LYS A 49 -20.20 7.91 -13.83
C LYS A 49 -21.55 8.04 -13.09
N ARG A 50 -21.83 7.17 -12.13
CA ARG A 50 -23.02 7.21 -11.25
C ARG A 50 -22.73 7.88 -9.90
N TRP A 51 -21.64 8.64 -9.79
CA TRP A 51 -21.22 9.33 -8.58
C TRP A 51 -20.87 8.41 -7.40
N ILE A 52 -20.71 7.11 -7.65
CA ILE A 52 -20.36 6.11 -6.63
C ILE A 52 -18.87 6.16 -6.39
N ILE A 53 -18.49 6.24 -5.12
CA ILE A 53 -17.11 6.25 -4.68
C ILE A 53 -16.62 4.82 -4.58
N ASN A 54 -15.63 4.47 -5.38
CA ASN A 54 -15.02 3.14 -5.39
C ASN A 54 -13.57 3.20 -4.94
N VAL A 55 -13.11 2.11 -4.34
CA VAL A 55 -11.70 1.88 -3.99
C VAL A 55 -11.16 0.66 -4.72
N LYS A 56 -9.93 0.77 -5.20
CA LYS A 56 -9.13 -0.36 -5.71
C LYS A 56 -7.98 -0.59 -4.76
N ILE A 57 -7.76 -1.82 -4.39
CA ILE A 57 -6.61 -2.26 -3.59
C ILE A 57 -5.66 -3.02 -4.52
N ASP A 58 -4.40 -2.60 -4.59
CA ASP A 58 -3.36 -3.19 -5.47
C ASP A 58 -3.81 -3.33 -6.94
N LYS A 59 -4.51 -2.31 -7.46
CA LYS A 59 -5.04 -2.30 -8.85
C LYS A 59 -6.00 -3.45 -9.17
N LYS A 60 -6.56 -4.11 -8.15
CA LYS A 60 -7.58 -5.15 -8.31
C LYS A 60 -8.94 -4.55 -8.64
N ARG A 61 -9.98 -5.40 -8.68
CA ARG A 61 -11.35 -4.98 -8.98
C ARG A 61 -11.84 -3.90 -8.01
N LYS A 62 -12.64 -2.97 -8.50
CA LYS A 62 -13.28 -1.91 -7.73
C LYS A 62 -14.25 -2.47 -6.69
N LEU A 63 -14.25 -1.88 -5.50
CA LEU A 63 -15.21 -2.09 -4.43
C LEU A 63 -15.77 -0.73 -4.01
N PRO A 64 -17.04 -0.66 -3.53
CA PRO A 64 -17.54 0.54 -2.85
C PRO A 64 -16.63 0.87 -1.66
N ILE A 65 -16.34 2.17 -1.44
CA ILE A 65 -15.45 2.57 -0.35
C ILE A 65 -16.03 2.26 1.03
N SER A 66 -17.35 2.19 1.15
CA SER A 66 -18.04 1.79 2.38
C SER A 66 -17.59 0.41 2.90
N VAL A 67 -17.30 -0.53 2.00
CA VAL A 67 -16.73 -1.84 2.39
C VAL A 67 -15.39 -1.66 3.12
N LEU A 68 -14.55 -0.73 2.64
CA LEU A 68 -13.28 -0.43 3.31
C LEU A 68 -13.53 0.23 4.67
N PHE A 69 -14.44 1.20 4.78
CA PHE A 69 -14.78 1.84 6.04
C PHE A 69 -15.28 0.84 7.09
N ARG A 70 -16.17 -0.11 6.69
CA ARG A 70 -16.62 -1.18 7.58
C ARG A 70 -15.48 -2.07 8.04
N ALA A 71 -14.57 -2.45 7.14
CA ALA A 71 -13.40 -3.25 7.48
C ALA A 71 -12.48 -2.55 8.49
N PHE A 72 -12.37 -1.21 8.42
CA PHE A 72 -11.60 -0.40 9.36
C PHE A 72 -12.37 -0.07 10.66
N GLY A 73 -13.62 -0.51 10.83
CA GLY A 73 -14.36 -0.44 12.09
C GLY A 73 -15.58 0.46 12.12
N MET A 74 -15.97 1.13 11.02
CA MET A 74 -17.23 1.87 10.93
C MET A 74 -18.34 0.94 10.46
N GLU A 75 -19.02 0.28 11.40
CA GLU A 75 -19.94 -0.80 11.03
C GLU A 75 -21.27 -0.31 10.47
N SER A 76 -21.83 0.76 11.02
CA SER A 76 -23.16 1.24 10.65
C SER A 76 -23.16 2.29 9.54
N ASN A 77 -24.22 2.30 8.72
CA ASN A 77 -24.42 3.37 7.74
C ASN A 77 -24.54 4.75 8.41
N ALA A 78 -25.13 4.79 9.62
CA ALA A 78 -25.27 6.02 10.38
C ALA A 78 -23.94 6.61 10.81
N GLU A 79 -22.97 5.76 11.22
CA GLU A 79 -21.59 6.20 11.54
C GLU A 79 -20.90 6.77 10.30
N ILE A 80 -21.00 6.07 9.16
CA ILE A 80 -20.39 6.55 7.91
C ILE A 80 -21.01 7.89 7.50
N LEU A 81 -22.34 8.02 7.53
CA LEU A 81 -23.03 9.29 7.21
C LEU A 81 -22.64 10.40 8.20
N SER A 82 -22.55 10.10 9.50
CA SER A 82 -22.16 11.08 10.51
C SER A 82 -20.75 11.60 10.33
N ALA A 83 -19.84 10.77 9.82
CA ALA A 83 -18.47 11.16 9.53
C ALA A 83 -18.35 12.22 8.40
N PHE A 84 -19.38 12.31 7.54
CA PHE A 84 -19.46 13.30 6.46
C PHE A 84 -20.51 14.38 6.69
N SER A 85 -21.08 14.47 7.89
CA SER A 85 -22.16 15.42 8.22
C SER A 85 -21.75 16.90 8.15
N ASP A 86 -20.46 17.19 8.17
CA ASP A 86 -19.87 18.53 8.01
C ASP A 86 -19.71 18.95 6.54
N MET A 87 -19.99 18.05 5.60
CA MET A 87 -19.94 18.32 4.16
C MET A 87 -21.30 18.81 3.65
N TRP A 88 -21.31 19.35 2.44
CA TRP A 88 -22.52 19.80 1.78
C TRP A 88 -23.51 18.66 1.54
N ASP A 89 -24.78 18.91 1.77
CA ASP A 89 -25.87 17.92 1.60
C ASP A 89 -25.88 17.28 0.20
N ASP A 90 -25.53 18.05 -0.84
CA ASP A 90 -25.43 17.56 -2.21
C ASP A 90 -24.36 16.46 -2.36
N ILE A 91 -23.23 16.58 -1.67
CA ILE A 91 -22.15 15.58 -1.69
C ILE A 91 -22.63 14.31 -0.99
N ILE A 92 -23.28 14.45 0.16
CA ILE A 92 -23.80 13.32 0.92
C ILE A 92 -24.85 12.58 0.09
N THR A 93 -25.81 13.30 -0.49
CA THR A 93 -26.92 12.73 -1.25
C THR A 93 -26.46 12.11 -2.58
N ASN A 94 -25.54 12.76 -3.28
CA ASN A 94 -25.13 12.31 -4.61
C ASN A 94 -23.99 11.28 -4.60
N ASN A 95 -23.14 11.25 -3.57
CA ASN A 95 -21.97 10.38 -3.52
C ASN A 95 -22.03 9.35 -2.39
N VAL A 96 -22.21 9.79 -1.16
CA VAL A 96 -22.10 8.90 0.01
C VAL A 96 -23.29 7.95 0.06
N ALA A 97 -24.51 8.46 -0.05
CA ALA A 97 -25.73 7.64 0.02
C ALA A 97 -25.82 6.59 -1.10
N PRO A 98 -25.60 6.92 -2.41
CA PRO A 98 -25.58 5.92 -3.46
C PRO A 98 -24.45 4.89 -3.33
N THR A 99 -23.33 5.27 -2.72
CA THR A 99 -22.23 4.35 -2.42
C THR A 99 -22.63 3.33 -1.36
N LEU A 100 -23.35 3.76 -0.32
CA LEU A 100 -23.90 2.88 0.71
C LEU A 100 -25.00 1.95 0.16
N GLU A 101 -25.85 2.44 -0.75
CA GLU A 101 -26.88 1.60 -1.42
C GLU A 101 -26.26 0.51 -2.30
N LYS A 102 -25.12 0.79 -2.95
CA LYS A 102 -24.40 -0.20 -3.76
C LYS A 102 -23.69 -1.25 -2.90
N ASP A 103 -23.36 -0.92 -1.67
CA ASP A 103 -22.72 -1.80 -0.72
C ASP A 103 -23.73 -2.84 -0.18
N LYS A 104 -23.41 -4.10 -0.40
CA LYS A 104 -24.23 -5.23 0.06
C LYS A 104 -23.84 -5.72 1.45
N THR A 105 -22.77 -5.17 2.02
CA THR A 105 -22.28 -5.57 3.33
C THR A 105 -23.00 -4.79 4.44
N THR A 106 -23.30 -5.45 5.54
CA THR A 106 -24.01 -4.85 6.67
C THR A 106 -23.14 -4.72 7.92
N ASN A 107 -22.11 -5.55 8.02
CA ASN A 107 -21.22 -5.60 9.18
C ASN A 107 -19.75 -5.72 8.76
N ARG A 108 -18.85 -5.61 9.75
CA ARG A 108 -17.40 -5.67 9.56
C ARG A 108 -16.95 -7.01 8.97
N LEU A 109 -17.46 -8.14 9.46
CA LEU A 109 -17.06 -9.47 8.99
C LEU A 109 -17.40 -9.68 7.50
N GLU A 110 -18.58 -9.27 7.07
CA GLU A 110 -18.98 -9.35 5.64
C GLU A 110 -18.04 -8.50 4.77
N ALA A 111 -17.71 -7.30 5.21
CA ALA A 111 -16.77 -6.43 4.50
C ALA A 111 -15.38 -7.07 4.39
N LEU A 112 -14.87 -7.65 5.47
CA LEU A 112 -13.60 -8.39 5.49
C LEU A 112 -13.63 -9.59 4.52
N HIS A 113 -14.72 -10.35 4.47
CA HIS A 113 -14.89 -11.46 3.51
C HIS A 113 -14.85 -10.98 2.05
N VAL A 114 -15.44 -9.82 1.75
CA VAL A 114 -15.39 -9.24 0.40
C VAL A 114 -13.94 -8.86 0.03
N ILE A 115 -13.22 -8.23 0.95
CA ILE A 115 -11.81 -7.87 0.76
C ILE A 115 -10.94 -9.12 0.62
N TYR A 116 -11.17 -10.15 1.45
CA TYR A 116 -10.43 -11.41 1.38
C TYR A 116 -10.58 -12.08 0.01
N LYS A 117 -11.82 -12.23 -0.47
CA LYS A 117 -12.11 -12.81 -1.80
C LYS A 117 -11.49 -12.00 -2.94
N LEU A 118 -11.34 -10.67 -2.75
CA LEU A 118 -10.66 -9.82 -3.71
C LEU A 118 -9.14 -10.07 -3.70
N LEU A 119 -8.53 -10.17 -2.51
CA LEU A 119 -7.09 -10.33 -2.35
C LEU A 119 -6.62 -11.75 -2.67
N ARG A 120 -7.40 -12.76 -2.28
CA ARG A 120 -7.12 -14.19 -2.47
C ARG A 120 -8.30 -14.93 -3.12
N PRO A 121 -8.50 -14.76 -4.43
CA PRO A 121 -9.55 -15.46 -5.13
C PRO A 121 -9.26 -16.98 -5.12
N GLY A 122 -10.26 -17.78 -4.73
CA GLY A 122 -10.17 -19.24 -4.70
C GLY A 122 -9.80 -19.85 -3.35
N ASP A 123 -9.33 -19.08 -2.38
CA ASP A 123 -9.05 -19.60 -1.04
C ASP A 123 -10.34 -19.69 -0.20
N LEU A 124 -10.37 -20.66 0.72
CA LEU A 124 -11.45 -20.80 1.69
C LEU A 124 -11.38 -19.67 2.72
N ALA A 125 -12.38 -18.82 2.75
CA ALA A 125 -12.50 -17.70 3.65
C ALA A 125 -13.19 -18.14 4.95
N THR A 126 -12.42 -18.46 5.99
CA THR A 126 -12.93 -18.61 7.36
C THR A 126 -12.79 -17.27 8.09
N ASP A 127 -13.64 -17.00 9.08
CA ASP A 127 -13.65 -15.71 9.80
C ASP A 127 -12.29 -15.37 10.41
N GLU A 128 -11.63 -16.36 11.01
CA GLU A 128 -10.30 -16.20 11.60
C GLU A 128 -9.23 -15.80 10.54
N ARG A 129 -9.23 -16.48 9.40
CA ARG A 129 -8.26 -16.21 8.31
C ARG A 129 -8.49 -14.86 7.65
N VAL A 130 -9.73 -14.44 7.59
CA VAL A 130 -10.12 -13.16 7.00
C VAL A 130 -9.65 -12.02 7.88
N GLU A 131 -9.85 -12.12 9.20
CA GLU A 131 -9.36 -11.17 10.19
C GLU A 131 -7.82 -11.12 10.19
N GLU A 132 -7.17 -12.30 10.27
CA GLU A 132 -5.71 -12.40 10.25
C GLU A 132 -5.12 -11.77 8.97
N LEU A 133 -5.68 -12.07 7.79
CA LEU A 133 -5.20 -11.48 6.55
C LEU A 133 -5.28 -9.96 6.57
N PHE A 134 -6.39 -9.41 7.07
CA PHE A 134 -6.60 -7.96 7.12
C PHE A 134 -5.60 -7.31 8.07
N GLN A 135 -5.44 -7.84 9.28
CA GLN A 135 -4.47 -7.36 10.26
C GLN A 135 -3.04 -7.41 9.71
N VAL A 136 -2.65 -8.55 9.17
CA VAL A 136 -1.31 -8.75 8.61
C VAL A 136 -1.05 -7.87 7.37
N THR A 137 -2.09 -7.56 6.58
CA THR A 137 -1.91 -6.76 5.35
C THR A 137 -1.80 -5.28 5.64
N PHE A 138 -2.56 -4.74 6.61
CA PHE A 138 -2.69 -3.30 6.82
C PHE A 138 -2.12 -2.78 8.14
N PHE A 139 -1.87 -3.66 9.12
CA PHE A 139 -1.41 -3.30 10.47
C PHE A 139 -0.15 -4.04 10.94
N ASP A 140 0.49 -4.84 10.08
CA ASP A 140 1.80 -5.43 10.38
C ASP A 140 2.91 -4.55 9.81
N GLU A 141 3.77 -3.98 10.67
CA GLU A 141 4.93 -3.15 10.29
C GLU A 141 5.85 -3.80 9.26
N LYS A 142 5.89 -5.14 9.23
CA LYS A 142 6.68 -5.87 8.24
C LYS A 142 6.08 -5.79 6.84
N ARG A 143 4.77 -5.56 6.74
CA ARG A 143 4.02 -5.60 5.48
C ARG A 143 3.45 -4.27 5.04
N PHE A 144 3.10 -3.39 5.96
CA PHE A 144 2.59 -2.07 5.65
C PHE A 144 3.34 -0.99 6.43
N ASP A 145 3.70 0.08 5.74
CA ASP A 145 4.30 1.27 6.32
C ASP A 145 4.02 2.45 5.38
N LEU A 146 3.32 3.44 5.89
CA LEU A 146 3.03 4.66 5.14
C LEU A 146 4.32 5.42 4.81
N GLY A 147 5.29 5.39 5.72
CA GLY A 147 6.55 6.10 5.66
C GLY A 147 6.49 7.49 6.29
N GLU A 148 7.58 7.88 6.92
CA GLU A 148 7.70 9.16 7.66
C GLU A 148 7.38 10.37 6.76
N ILE A 149 7.96 10.40 5.55
CA ILE A 149 7.75 11.50 4.59
C ILE A 149 6.27 11.58 4.17
N ALA A 150 5.64 10.43 3.91
CA ALA A 150 4.23 10.41 3.54
C ALA A 150 3.34 10.91 4.68
N ARG A 151 3.61 10.49 5.92
CA ARG A 151 2.89 10.96 7.10
C ARG A 151 3.05 12.46 7.29
N MET A 152 4.27 12.97 7.22
CA MET A 152 4.56 14.40 7.35
C MET A 152 3.83 15.24 6.30
N LYS A 153 3.91 14.85 5.03
CA LYS A 153 3.23 15.55 3.94
C LYS A 153 1.70 15.49 4.09
N MET A 154 1.17 14.33 4.49
CA MET A 154 -0.26 14.13 4.71
C MET A 154 -0.78 15.02 5.85
N ASN A 155 -0.04 15.09 6.95
CA ASN A 155 -0.35 15.96 8.06
C ASN A 155 -0.36 17.43 7.64
N PHE A 156 0.64 17.86 6.87
CA PHE A 156 0.74 19.23 6.40
C PHE A 156 -0.42 19.60 5.46
N LYS A 157 -0.73 18.76 4.47
CA LYS A 157 -1.76 19.05 3.45
C LYS A 157 -3.18 18.91 3.99
N LEU A 158 -3.43 17.94 4.83
CA LEU A 158 -4.76 17.59 5.32
C LEU A 158 -5.06 18.10 6.74
N GLY A 159 -4.08 18.74 7.39
CA GLY A 159 -4.26 19.25 8.76
C GLY A 159 -4.37 18.14 9.82
N ILE A 160 -3.76 16.98 9.57
CA ILE A 160 -3.80 15.84 10.50
C ILE A 160 -2.69 16.00 11.55
N ALA A 161 -2.98 15.67 12.81
CA ALA A 161 -2.03 15.85 13.93
C ALA A 161 -1.28 14.57 14.32
N THR A 162 -1.54 13.43 13.67
CA THR A 162 -0.90 12.13 13.98
C THR A 162 0.58 12.14 13.63
N LYS A 163 1.46 11.83 14.59
CA LYS A 163 2.90 11.71 14.32
C LYS A 163 3.27 10.31 13.84
N TYR A 164 4.37 10.22 13.09
CA TYR A 164 4.85 8.92 12.59
C TYR A 164 5.29 7.98 13.72
N GLU A 165 5.86 8.51 14.80
CA GLU A 165 6.29 7.76 15.98
C GLU A 165 5.14 7.29 16.86
N ASP A 166 3.93 7.83 16.68
CA ASP A 166 2.75 7.35 17.39
C ASP A 166 2.45 5.90 17.04
N GLU A 167 1.83 5.14 17.93
CA GLU A 167 1.53 3.72 17.79
C GLU A 167 0.87 3.38 16.44
N ASN A 168 -0.03 4.24 15.98
CA ASN A 168 -0.74 4.09 14.72
C ASN A 168 -0.21 5.02 13.60
N GLY A 169 0.88 5.74 13.82
CA GLY A 169 1.40 6.72 12.87
C GLY A 169 1.96 6.10 11.59
N LYS A 170 2.43 4.86 11.65
CA LYS A 170 2.94 4.09 10.51
C LYS A 170 1.84 3.54 9.60
N PHE A 171 0.63 3.39 10.14
CA PHE A 171 -0.50 2.78 9.45
C PHE A 171 -1.47 3.84 8.92
N LEU A 172 -2.26 3.44 7.94
CA LEU A 172 -3.36 4.26 7.45
C LEU A 172 -4.56 4.06 8.37
N ASN A 173 -4.96 5.13 9.05
CA ASN A 173 -6.09 5.11 9.98
C ASN A 173 -7.40 5.44 9.28
N ILE A 174 -8.52 5.06 9.88
CA ILE A 174 -9.85 5.40 9.37
C ILE A 174 -10.04 6.92 9.23
N ASN A 175 -9.55 7.71 10.19
CA ASN A 175 -9.61 9.17 10.16
C ASN A 175 -8.80 9.75 8.99
N ASP A 176 -7.64 9.17 8.70
CA ASP A 176 -6.81 9.56 7.55
C ASP A 176 -7.58 9.36 6.24
N LEU A 177 -8.29 8.22 6.10
CA LEU A 177 -9.12 7.92 4.94
C LEU A 177 -10.30 8.88 4.81
N ILE A 178 -11.00 9.18 5.91
CA ILE A 178 -12.15 10.09 5.92
C ILE A 178 -11.69 11.50 5.52
N ILE A 179 -10.63 12.02 6.13
CA ILE A 179 -10.12 13.37 5.84
C ILE A 179 -9.61 13.45 4.39
N SER A 180 -8.89 12.43 3.93
CA SER A 180 -8.43 12.36 2.54
C SER A 180 -9.59 12.32 1.56
N LEU A 181 -10.66 11.57 1.88
CA LEU A 181 -11.84 11.50 1.05
C LEU A 181 -12.63 12.81 1.04
N LYS A 182 -12.76 13.49 2.19
CA LYS A 182 -13.37 14.83 2.26
C LYS A 182 -12.62 15.83 1.39
N TYR A 183 -11.30 15.85 1.48
CA TYR A 183 -10.47 16.69 0.62
C TYR A 183 -10.69 16.37 -0.86
N TYR A 184 -10.74 15.09 -1.22
CA TYR A 184 -10.98 14.62 -2.58
C TYR A 184 -12.37 15.03 -3.10
N LEU A 185 -13.43 14.87 -2.29
CA LEU A 185 -14.77 15.29 -2.67
C LEU A 185 -14.88 16.81 -2.84
N ASN A 186 -14.25 17.58 -1.95
CA ASN A 186 -14.15 19.02 -2.09
C ASN A 186 -13.41 19.43 -3.37
N LEU A 187 -12.35 18.71 -3.75
CA LEU A 187 -11.64 18.95 -5.00
C LEU A 187 -12.55 18.73 -6.23
N VAL A 188 -13.40 17.68 -6.19
CA VAL A 188 -14.33 17.37 -7.29
C VAL A 188 -15.39 18.44 -7.45
N TYR A 189 -15.92 18.97 -6.36
CA TYR A 189 -17.02 19.96 -6.38
C TYR A 189 -16.51 21.41 -6.39
N TRP A 190 -15.37 21.69 -5.74
CA TRP A 190 -14.86 23.05 -5.46
C TRP A 190 -13.38 23.18 -5.82
N SER A 191 -13.02 22.92 -7.06
CA SER A 191 -11.64 22.88 -7.55
C SER A 191 -10.81 24.17 -7.37
N LYS A 192 -11.43 25.29 -6.98
CA LYS A 192 -10.73 26.58 -6.82
C LYS A 192 -9.95 26.69 -5.50
N GLU A 193 -10.37 25.99 -4.46
CA GLU A 193 -9.76 26.06 -3.11
C GLU A 193 -8.77 24.92 -2.84
N HIS A 194 -8.85 23.84 -3.60
CA HIS A 194 -8.06 22.64 -3.41
C HIS A 194 -7.14 22.42 -4.62
N MET A 195 -5.87 22.10 -4.35
CA MET A 195 -4.87 21.94 -5.40
C MET A 195 -4.64 20.47 -5.71
N VAL A 196 -4.60 20.18 -6.99
CA VAL A 196 -4.18 18.89 -7.54
C VAL A 196 -2.66 18.76 -7.46
N ASP A 197 -2.18 17.55 -7.18
CA ASP A 197 -0.75 17.29 -7.13
C ASP A 197 -0.21 17.02 -8.54
N ASP A 198 0.88 17.69 -8.90
CA ASP A 198 1.64 17.37 -10.11
C ASP A 198 2.51 16.13 -9.83
N ILE A 199 2.17 15.01 -10.49
CA ILE A 199 2.87 13.74 -10.35
C ILE A 199 4.29 13.82 -10.91
N ASP A 200 4.52 14.67 -11.89
CA ASP A 200 5.79 14.77 -12.60
C ASP A 200 6.75 15.77 -11.97
N HIS A 201 6.27 16.58 -11.04
CA HIS A 201 7.11 17.49 -10.29
C HIS A 201 8.14 16.72 -9.44
N LEU A 202 9.39 17.20 -9.41
CA LEU A 202 10.48 16.51 -8.69
C LEU A 202 10.26 16.40 -7.18
N GLU A 203 9.48 17.28 -6.59
CA GLU A 203 9.05 17.19 -5.18
C GLU A 203 8.23 15.93 -4.89
N ASN A 204 7.50 15.43 -5.89
CA ASN A 204 6.66 14.24 -5.82
C ASN A 204 7.35 12.97 -6.35
N ARG A 205 8.64 13.09 -6.67
CA ARG A 205 9.49 12.00 -7.11
C ARG A 205 10.70 11.87 -6.19
N ARG A 206 11.15 10.65 -5.94
CA ARG A 206 12.38 10.40 -5.20
C ARG A 206 13.36 9.55 -6.01
N VAL A 207 14.63 9.70 -5.71
CA VAL A 207 15.68 8.90 -6.31
C VAL A 207 15.92 7.68 -5.44
N ARG A 208 15.80 6.49 -6.03
CA ARG A 208 16.25 5.24 -5.41
C ARG A 208 17.71 5.04 -5.77
N SER A 209 18.56 5.15 -4.76
CA SER A 209 20.01 4.97 -4.93
C SER A 209 20.38 3.48 -5.03
N VAL A 210 21.61 3.23 -5.45
CA VAL A 210 22.19 1.89 -5.55
C VAL A 210 22.00 1.07 -4.27
N TRP A 211 22.22 1.69 -3.12
CA TRP A 211 22.13 1.01 -1.83
C TRP A 211 20.73 0.52 -1.51
N GLU A 212 19.71 1.29 -1.83
CA GLU A 212 18.31 0.89 -1.67
C GLU A 212 17.98 -0.29 -2.59
N LEU A 213 18.42 -0.23 -3.84
CA LEU A 213 18.20 -1.29 -4.82
C LEU A 213 18.90 -2.61 -4.42
N VAL A 214 20.13 -2.53 -3.92
CA VAL A 214 20.87 -3.69 -3.40
C VAL A 214 20.22 -4.24 -2.13
N MET A 215 19.81 -3.37 -1.21
CA MET A 215 19.13 -3.76 0.03
C MET A 215 17.86 -4.54 -0.26
N ASP A 216 17.03 -4.08 -1.21
CA ASP A 216 15.81 -4.79 -1.59
C ASP A 216 16.11 -6.19 -2.14
N LYS A 217 17.20 -6.35 -2.93
CA LYS A 217 17.64 -7.66 -3.41
C LYS A 217 18.13 -8.56 -2.29
N ILE A 218 18.88 -8.00 -1.33
CA ILE A 218 19.33 -8.75 -0.14
C ILE A 218 18.13 -9.22 0.69
N LYS A 219 17.12 -8.37 0.93
CA LYS A 219 15.89 -8.75 1.65
C LYS A 219 15.20 -9.95 0.99
N VAL A 220 15.09 -9.95 -0.34
CA VAL A 220 14.52 -11.09 -1.08
C VAL A 220 15.37 -12.35 -0.91
N GLY A 221 16.72 -12.20 -0.93
CA GLY A 221 17.66 -13.30 -0.70
C GLY A 221 17.52 -13.91 0.70
N ILE A 222 17.40 -13.07 1.72
CA ILE A 222 17.22 -13.50 3.11
C ILE A 222 15.86 -14.20 3.26
N ALA A 223 14.78 -13.68 2.70
CA ALA A 223 13.47 -14.31 2.78
C ALA A 223 13.45 -15.70 2.10
N ARG A 224 14.15 -15.85 0.97
CA ARG A 224 14.33 -17.17 0.33
C ARG A 224 15.16 -18.12 1.21
N MET A 225 16.22 -17.63 1.82
CA MET A 225 17.05 -18.41 2.73
C MET A 225 16.25 -18.87 3.95
N GLU A 226 15.48 -17.97 4.57
CA GLU A 226 14.59 -18.29 5.70
C GLU A 226 13.60 -19.40 5.35
N ARG A 227 12.94 -19.29 4.18
CA ARG A 227 12.02 -20.33 3.72
C ARG A 227 12.71 -21.68 3.57
N ILE A 228 13.87 -21.74 2.90
CA ILE A 228 14.64 -22.98 2.75
C ILE A 228 15.07 -23.53 4.10
N THR A 229 15.45 -22.67 5.04
CA THR A 229 15.83 -23.10 6.39
C THR A 229 14.64 -23.72 7.12
N LYS A 230 13.46 -23.11 7.07
CA LYS A 230 12.23 -23.66 7.64
C LYS A 230 11.87 -25.01 7.02
N ASP A 231 11.94 -25.13 5.69
CA ASP A 231 11.68 -26.40 5.00
C ASP A 231 12.67 -27.50 5.41
N ARG A 232 13.95 -27.15 5.62
CA ARG A 232 14.97 -28.12 6.08
C ARG A 232 14.76 -28.53 7.54
N MET A 233 14.33 -27.61 8.42
CA MET A 233 14.04 -27.90 9.82
C MET A 233 12.95 -28.98 10.00
N THR A 234 12.08 -29.14 9.01
CA THR A 234 11.03 -30.17 9.04
C THR A 234 11.51 -31.55 8.59
N ILE A 235 12.68 -31.63 7.91
CA ILE A 235 13.17 -32.85 7.27
C ILE A 235 14.39 -33.45 8.00
N VAL A 236 15.24 -32.59 8.60
CA VAL A 236 16.51 -33.03 9.21
C VAL A 236 16.26 -33.62 10.60
N GLU A 237 16.87 -34.79 10.87
CA GLU A 237 16.83 -35.41 12.19
C GLU A 237 17.67 -34.62 13.21
N LEU A 238 17.29 -34.68 14.49
CA LEU A 238 17.90 -33.89 15.55
C LEU A 238 19.39 -34.20 15.75
N ASP A 239 19.80 -35.44 15.50
CA ASP A 239 21.19 -35.88 15.69
C ASP A 239 22.16 -35.29 14.65
N ASP A 240 21.66 -34.93 13.45
CA ASP A 240 22.43 -34.30 12.37
C ASP A 240 22.25 -32.76 12.30
N ALA A 241 21.59 -32.17 13.29
CA ALA A 241 21.24 -30.78 13.31
C ALA A 241 22.46 -29.89 13.64
N THR A 242 23.07 -29.31 12.64
CA THR A 242 24.12 -28.27 12.76
C THR A 242 23.69 -26.97 12.07
N PRO A 243 24.19 -25.79 12.48
CA PRO A 243 23.88 -24.54 11.77
C PRO A 243 24.19 -24.60 10.27
N GLY A 244 25.24 -25.33 9.88
CA GLY A 244 25.64 -25.49 8.47
C GLY A 244 24.68 -26.33 7.63
N THR A 245 23.92 -27.27 8.26
CA THR A 245 22.91 -28.07 7.57
C THR A 245 21.67 -27.27 7.23
N PHE A 246 21.35 -26.26 8.04
CA PHE A 246 20.15 -25.43 7.87
C PHE A 246 20.41 -24.20 7.03
N ILE A 247 21.48 -23.46 7.31
CA ILE A 247 21.76 -22.15 6.70
C ILE A 247 22.50 -22.35 5.37
N ASN A 248 21.90 -21.80 4.29
CA ASN A 248 22.51 -21.82 2.97
C ASN A 248 22.60 -20.39 2.40
N SER A 249 23.81 -19.90 2.15
CA SER A 249 24.03 -18.56 1.58
C SER A 249 23.79 -18.47 0.07
N ARG A 250 23.64 -19.60 -0.64
CA ARG A 250 23.50 -19.63 -2.10
C ARG A 250 22.34 -18.73 -2.62
N PRO A 251 21.16 -18.66 -2.01
CA PRO A 251 20.08 -17.78 -2.47
C PRO A 251 20.47 -16.29 -2.49
N ILE A 252 21.19 -15.83 -1.49
CA ILE A 252 21.67 -14.44 -1.41
C ILE A 252 22.70 -14.18 -2.49
N VAL A 253 23.69 -15.06 -2.61
CA VAL A 253 24.75 -14.95 -3.63
C VAL A 253 24.18 -14.98 -5.05
N ALA A 254 23.20 -15.84 -5.31
CA ALA A 254 22.55 -15.95 -6.63
C ALA A 254 21.83 -14.65 -7.00
N ILE A 255 21.07 -14.07 -6.10
CA ILE A 255 20.34 -12.81 -6.32
C ILE A 255 21.29 -11.64 -6.55
N LEU A 256 22.38 -11.56 -5.79
CA LEU A 256 23.38 -10.50 -5.98
C LEU A 256 24.09 -10.66 -7.33
N LYS A 257 24.48 -11.89 -7.72
CA LYS A 257 25.06 -12.16 -9.03
C LYS A 257 24.09 -11.81 -10.17
N GLU A 258 22.80 -12.13 -10.02
CA GLU A 258 21.77 -11.75 -10.98
C GLU A 258 21.63 -10.22 -11.07
N PHE A 259 21.59 -9.52 -9.93
CA PHE A 259 21.44 -8.06 -9.89
C PHE A 259 22.60 -7.35 -10.59
N PHE A 260 23.84 -7.70 -10.27
CA PHE A 260 25.02 -7.06 -10.86
C PHE A 260 25.35 -7.56 -12.26
N GLY A 261 25.01 -8.80 -12.58
CA GLY A 261 25.39 -9.44 -13.84
C GLY A 261 24.39 -9.26 -14.98
N SER A 262 23.10 -9.38 -14.71
CA SER A 262 22.04 -9.47 -15.74
C SER A 262 20.90 -8.48 -15.57
N SER A 263 20.85 -7.68 -14.50
CA SER A 263 19.81 -6.68 -14.33
C SER A 263 19.96 -5.55 -15.37
N GLN A 264 18.83 -5.05 -15.88
CA GLN A 264 18.79 -3.88 -16.76
C GLN A 264 19.36 -2.61 -16.09
N LEU A 265 19.38 -2.55 -14.76
CA LEU A 265 19.92 -1.44 -13.98
C LEU A 265 21.45 -1.46 -13.89
N SER A 266 22.08 -2.62 -14.17
CA SER A 266 23.53 -2.78 -14.21
C SER A 266 24.01 -2.62 -15.64
N GLN A 267 24.72 -1.53 -15.94
CA GLN A 267 25.21 -1.20 -17.27
C GLN A 267 26.72 -1.22 -17.32
N PHE A 268 27.28 -1.55 -18.48
CA PHE A 268 28.72 -1.36 -18.76
C PHE A 268 29.04 0.13 -18.77
N MET A 269 30.20 0.46 -18.25
CA MET A 269 30.73 1.82 -18.31
C MET A 269 31.47 2.06 -19.63
#